data_a83f85d3a1248d0fabc22acf94c745c5
#
_entry.id   a83f85d3a1248d0fabc22acf94c745c5
#
_cell.length_a   1.000
_cell.length_b   1.000
_cell.length_c   1.000
_cell.angle_alpha   90.00
_cell.angle_beta   90.00
_cell.angle_gamma   90.00
#
_symmetry.space_group_name_H-M   'P 1'
#
loop_
_entity.id
_entity.type
_entity.pdbx_description
1 polymer ?
#
loop_
_entity_poly.entity_id
_entity_poly.type
_entity_poly.pdbx_seq_one_letter_code
_entity_poly.pdbx_strand_id
1 'polypeptide(L)'
;MPLLFLADVPGFMIGTAVERQGIIRHGAKLISAVSEATVPKLSVIVRKAYGAGLYAMAGPAFDPDVTLALPTAKIAVMGPSAAVNAVFYNQLQAIDDPEAREAKRRELMDEYAEGVDLLHLASELVIDAVVQPEHLRAELVRRFARYAGKRREWPAKRHGVAPV
;
A
#
# COMPACT_ATOMS: atom_id res chain seq x y z
N MET A 1 5.21 -22.34 -2.87
CA MET A 1 4.71 -22.00 -1.54
C MET A 1 3.90 -20.70 -1.67
N PRO A 2 2.65 -20.61 -1.18
CA PRO A 2 1.87 -19.38 -1.20
C PRO A 2 2.52 -18.27 -0.37
N LEU A 3 2.21 -17.02 -0.69
CA LEU A 3 2.74 -15.83 -0.02
C LEU A 3 1.61 -15.10 0.72
N LEU A 4 1.88 -14.70 1.95
CA LEU A 4 1.04 -13.82 2.74
C LEU A 4 1.82 -12.54 3.08
N PHE A 5 1.25 -11.40 2.70
CA PHE A 5 1.77 -10.09 3.05
C PHE A 5 0.88 -9.47 4.14
N LEU A 6 1.50 -9.01 5.21
CA LEU A 6 0.83 -8.26 6.28
C LEU A 6 1.35 -6.82 6.22
N ALA A 7 0.58 -5.94 5.59
CA ALA A 7 1.02 -4.59 5.32
C ALA A 7 0.68 -3.63 6.47
N ASP A 8 1.69 -3.06 7.08
CA ASP A 8 1.64 -1.84 7.90
C ASP A 8 2.85 -0.98 7.51
N VAL A 9 2.77 -0.37 6.33
CA VAL A 9 3.90 0.30 5.71
C VAL A 9 3.56 1.76 5.37
N PRO A 10 4.30 2.74 5.94
CA PRO A 10 4.07 4.16 5.68
C PRO A 10 4.67 4.65 4.34
N GLY A 11 5.28 3.76 3.58
CA GLY A 11 6.05 4.03 2.37
C GLY A 11 7.47 3.50 2.49
N PHE A 12 8.29 3.72 1.48
CA PHE A 12 9.72 3.48 1.60
C PHE A 12 10.38 4.55 2.48
N MET A 13 11.44 4.16 3.17
CA MET A 13 12.24 5.11 3.94
C MET A 13 12.84 6.16 3.02
N ILE A 14 12.83 7.40 3.45
CA ILE A 14 13.39 8.55 2.77
C ILE A 14 14.59 9.08 3.55
N GLY A 15 15.50 9.73 2.85
CA GLY A 15 16.67 10.38 3.42
C GLY A 15 17.98 9.94 2.78
N THR A 16 18.95 10.82 2.81
CA THR A 16 20.23 10.67 2.12
C THR A 16 20.96 9.37 2.45
N ALA A 17 20.87 8.92 3.70
CA ALA A 17 21.57 7.70 4.13
C ALA A 17 21.00 6.44 3.46
N VAL A 18 19.68 6.27 3.49
CA VAL A 18 19.01 5.09 2.90
C VAL A 18 19.01 5.15 1.37
N GLU A 19 18.94 6.33 0.79
CA GLU A 19 19.06 6.53 -0.67
C GLU A 19 20.45 6.14 -1.17
N ARG A 20 21.51 6.49 -0.45
CA ARG A 20 22.89 6.06 -0.76
C ARG A 20 23.08 4.55 -0.63
N GLN A 21 22.31 3.91 0.25
CA GLN A 21 22.28 2.44 0.38
C GLN A 21 21.46 1.76 -0.71
N GLY A 22 20.79 2.51 -1.57
CA GLY A 22 20.06 1.99 -2.72
C GLY A 22 18.65 1.49 -2.41
N ILE A 23 17.96 2.12 -1.46
CA ILE A 23 16.57 1.75 -1.08
C ILE A 23 15.65 1.65 -2.31
N ILE A 24 15.78 2.55 -3.27
CA ILE A 24 14.96 2.54 -4.50
C ILE A 24 15.23 1.28 -5.33
N ARG A 25 16.50 0.90 -5.48
CA ARG A 25 16.90 -0.33 -6.18
C ARG A 25 16.38 -1.59 -5.48
N HIS A 26 16.52 -1.65 -4.16
CA HIS A 26 16.04 -2.79 -3.39
C HIS A 26 14.51 -2.89 -3.41
N GLY A 27 13.81 -1.75 -3.37
CA GLY A 27 12.37 -1.67 -3.56
C GLY A 27 11.93 -2.17 -4.93
N ALA A 28 12.62 -1.75 -5.99
CA ALA A 28 12.36 -2.22 -7.34
C ALA A 28 12.57 -3.74 -7.48
N LYS A 29 13.60 -4.30 -6.86
CA LYS A 29 13.83 -5.77 -6.82
C LYS A 29 12.66 -6.51 -6.15
N LEU A 30 12.16 -5.99 -5.02
CA LEU A 30 11.04 -6.59 -4.32
C LEU A 30 9.77 -6.55 -5.18
N ILE A 31 9.44 -5.40 -5.77
CA ILE A 31 8.29 -5.25 -6.66
C ILE A 31 8.40 -6.19 -7.86
N SER A 32 9.57 -6.29 -8.49
CA SER A 32 9.81 -7.20 -9.59
C SER A 32 9.59 -8.66 -9.18
N ALA A 33 10.16 -9.09 -8.06
CA ALA A 33 10.01 -10.44 -7.54
C ALA A 33 8.55 -10.79 -7.21
N VAL A 34 7.82 -9.87 -6.60
CA VAL A 34 6.40 -10.02 -6.28
C VAL A 34 5.56 -10.12 -7.56
N SER A 35 5.85 -9.29 -8.56
CA SER A 35 5.12 -9.29 -9.83
C SER A 35 5.36 -10.57 -10.64
N GLU A 36 6.59 -11.13 -10.59
CA GLU A 36 6.95 -12.37 -11.30
C GLU A 36 6.47 -13.63 -10.57
N ALA A 37 6.10 -13.54 -9.29
CA ALA A 37 5.67 -14.70 -8.52
C ALA A 37 4.36 -15.29 -9.07
N THR A 38 4.37 -16.60 -9.36
CA THR A 38 3.23 -17.35 -9.93
C THR A 38 2.39 -18.07 -8.89
N VAL A 39 2.81 -18.03 -7.64
CA VAL A 39 2.12 -18.66 -6.50
C VAL A 39 0.97 -17.80 -5.98
N PRO A 40 0.03 -18.38 -5.22
CA PRO A 40 -1.00 -17.59 -4.55
C PRO A 40 -0.39 -16.47 -3.68
N LYS A 41 -0.90 -15.26 -3.85
CA LYS A 41 -0.49 -14.06 -3.11
C LYS A 41 -1.71 -13.44 -2.44
N LEU A 42 -1.72 -13.40 -1.11
CA LEU A 42 -2.73 -12.71 -0.33
C LEU A 42 -2.07 -11.50 0.36
N SER A 43 -2.70 -10.35 0.25
CA SER A 43 -2.29 -9.13 0.95
C SER A 43 -3.34 -8.78 2.00
N VAL A 44 -2.89 -8.52 3.22
CA VAL A 44 -3.73 -8.03 4.33
C VAL A 44 -3.21 -6.68 4.75
N ILE A 45 -4.02 -5.67 4.63
CA ILE A 45 -3.70 -4.32 5.08
C ILE A 45 -4.12 -4.21 6.53
N VAL A 46 -3.11 -4.24 7.41
CA VAL A 46 -3.31 -4.24 8.87
C VAL A 46 -3.60 -2.82 9.35
N ARG A 47 -2.83 -1.84 8.90
CA ARG A 47 -3.00 -0.45 9.28
C ARG A 47 -2.64 0.49 8.14
N LYS A 48 -1.38 0.78 7.89
CA LYS A 48 -0.92 1.71 6.86
C LYS A 48 -0.50 0.95 5.60
N ALA A 49 -0.86 1.47 4.46
CA ALA A 49 -0.40 0.98 3.16
C ALA A 49 -0.29 2.17 2.21
N TYR A 50 0.89 2.83 2.23
CA TYR A 50 1.09 4.07 1.50
C TYR A 50 2.12 3.93 0.38
N GLY A 51 1.80 4.49 -0.78
CA GLY A 51 2.66 4.64 -1.93
C GLY A 51 3.27 3.34 -2.45
N ALA A 52 4.52 3.39 -2.87
CA ALA A 52 5.23 2.23 -3.41
C ALA A 52 5.45 1.11 -2.38
N GLY A 53 5.36 1.40 -1.09
CA GLY A 53 5.37 0.38 -0.03
C GLY A 53 4.18 -0.57 -0.11
N LEU A 54 2.99 -0.05 -0.44
CA LEU A 54 1.80 -0.88 -0.71
C LEU A 54 2.05 -1.82 -1.88
N TYR A 55 2.59 -1.33 -2.97
CA TYR A 55 2.84 -2.13 -4.17
C TYR A 55 3.87 -3.24 -3.91
N ALA A 56 4.94 -2.93 -3.18
CA ALA A 56 5.95 -3.91 -2.80
C ALA A 56 5.41 -5.05 -1.90
N MET A 57 4.32 -4.81 -1.18
CA MET A 57 3.62 -5.77 -0.34
C MET A 57 2.46 -6.47 -1.06
N ALA A 58 2.58 -6.67 -2.38
CA ALA A 58 1.54 -7.23 -3.23
C ALA A 58 0.19 -6.52 -3.08
N GLY A 59 0.21 -5.19 -3.06
CA GLY A 59 -0.99 -4.40 -3.01
C GLY A 59 -1.78 -4.41 -4.32
N PRO A 60 -2.92 -3.74 -4.38
CA PRO A 60 -3.72 -3.59 -5.60
C PRO A 60 -2.86 -3.20 -6.80
N ALA A 61 -3.19 -3.70 -7.99
CA ALA A 61 -2.44 -3.57 -9.25
C ALA A 61 -1.11 -4.37 -9.34
N PHE A 62 -0.61 -4.99 -8.27
CA PHE A 62 0.55 -5.90 -8.31
C PHE A 62 0.17 -7.36 -8.19
N ASP A 63 -1.01 -7.67 -8.70
CA ASP A 63 -1.54 -9.03 -8.92
C ASP A 63 -1.65 -9.88 -7.64
N PRO A 64 -2.21 -9.34 -6.53
CA PRO A 64 -2.65 -10.19 -5.46
C PRO A 64 -3.85 -11.03 -5.93
N ASP A 65 -4.00 -12.24 -5.39
CA ASP A 65 -5.22 -13.01 -5.59
C ASP A 65 -6.36 -12.49 -4.70
N VAL A 66 -5.99 -11.88 -3.59
CA VAL A 66 -6.92 -11.25 -2.63
C VAL A 66 -6.21 -10.12 -1.90
N THR A 67 -6.89 -9.00 -1.78
CA THR A 67 -6.54 -7.90 -0.88
C THR A 67 -7.59 -7.77 0.21
N LEU A 68 -7.21 -8.07 1.45
CA LEU A 68 -8.05 -7.88 2.63
C LEU A 68 -7.62 -6.62 3.39
N ALA A 69 -8.56 -6.00 4.07
CA ALA A 69 -8.27 -4.87 4.95
C ALA A 69 -8.86 -5.10 6.33
N LEU A 70 -8.13 -4.77 7.39
CA LEU A 70 -8.70 -4.65 8.72
C LEU A 70 -9.44 -3.30 8.84
N PRO A 71 -10.37 -3.13 9.78
CA PRO A 71 -11.10 -1.87 9.96
C PRO A 71 -10.19 -0.66 10.27
N THR A 72 -8.96 -0.91 10.71
CA THR A 72 -7.91 0.09 10.96
C THR A 72 -7.09 0.46 9.74
N ALA A 73 -7.34 -0.17 8.60
CA ALA A 73 -6.57 0.02 7.37
C ALA A 73 -6.72 1.44 6.82
N LYS A 74 -5.60 1.97 6.34
CA LYS A 74 -5.52 3.26 5.64
C LYS A 74 -4.67 3.07 4.39
N ILE A 75 -5.28 3.31 3.25
CA ILE A 75 -4.65 3.13 1.94
C ILE A 75 -4.61 4.47 1.24
N ALA A 76 -3.44 4.93 0.85
CA ALA A 76 -3.30 6.20 0.13
C ALA A 76 -1.99 6.24 -0.67
N VAL A 77 -1.90 7.19 -1.60
CA VAL A 77 -0.64 7.47 -2.30
C VAL A 77 0.39 8.04 -1.34
N MET A 78 -0.04 8.88 -0.39
CA MET A 78 0.79 9.42 0.70
C MET A 78 -0.01 9.47 1.98
N GLY A 79 0.67 9.49 3.13
CA GLY A 79 0.03 9.80 4.40
C GLY A 79 -0.46 11.27 4.44
N PRO A 80 -1.56 11.58 5.16
CA PRO A 80 -2.19 12.90 5.14
C PRO A 80 -1.21 14.07 5.40
N SER A 81 -0.34 13.96 6.39
CA SER A 81 0.65 15.00 6.69
C SER A 81 1.64 15.24 5.54
N ALA A 82 2.08 14.18 4.88
CA ALA A 82 2.99 14.29 3.75
C ALA A 82 2.29 14.88 2.52
N ALA A 83 1.04 14.48 2.26
CA ALA A 83 0.23 14.98 1.17
C ALA A 83 -0.05 16.49 1.32
N VAL A 84 -0.49 16.92 2.51
CA VAL A 84 -0.75 18.34 2.81
C VAL A 84 0.51 19.17 2.67
N ASN A 85 1.65 18.70 3.19
CA ASN A 85 2.91 19.41 3.04
C ASN A 85 3.39 19.48 1.59
N ALA A 86 3.15 18.45 0.77
CA ALA A 86 3.58 18.48 -0.62
C ALA A 86 2.70 19.38 -1.50
N VAL A 87 1.38 19.32 -1.31
CA VAL A 87 0.42 20.02 -2.18
C VAL A 87 0.16 21.46 -1.74
N PHE A 88 0.05 21.69 -0.42
CA PHE A 88 -0.39 22.98 0.13
C PHE A 88 0.73 23.76 0.81
N TYR A 89 2.00 23.40 0.57
CA TYR A 89 3.15 24.06 1.21
C TYR A 89 3.11 25.59 1.09
N ASN A 90 2.97 26.10 -0.13
CA ASN A 90 2.96 27.56 -0.38
C ASN A 90 1.77 28.25 0.28
N GLN A 91 0.60 27.61 0.28
CA GLN A 91 -0.60 28.13 0.91
C GLN A 91 -0.43 28.21 2.44
N LEU A 92 0.16 27.20 3.05
CA LEU A 92 0.42 27.19 4.49
C LEU A 92 1.49 28.21 4.88
N GLN A 93 2.53 28.38 4.05
CA GLN A 93 3.56 29.39 4.31
C GLN A 93 3.07 30.83 4.16
N ALA A 94 2.01 31.08 3.42
CA ALA A 94 1.40 32.40 3.28
C ALA A 94 0.57 32.84 4.52
N ILE A 95 0.35 31.95 5.48
CA ILE A 95 -0.33 32.26 6.74
C ILE A 95 0.73 32.64 7.78
N ASP A 96 0.79 33.92 8.15
CA ASP A 96 1.80 34.43 9.07
C ASP A 96 1.59 33.91 10.51
N ASP A 97 0.33 33.85 10.96
CA ASP A 97 -0.01 33.38 12.30
C ASP A 97 0.20 31.86 12.42
N PRO A 98 1.07 31.39 13.35
CA PRO A 98 1.34 29.97 13.55
C PRO A 98 0.12 29.14 13.96
N GLU A 99 -0.79 29.72 14.76
CA GLU A 99 -1.99 29.00 15.22
C GLU A 99 -2.99 28.82 14.09
N ALA A 100 -3.23 29.86 13.30
CA ALA A 100 -4.08 29.80 12.11
C ALA A 100 -3.49 28.83 11.05
N ARG A 101 -2.17 28.83 10.87
CA ARG A 101 -1.48 27.88 9.96
C ARG A 101 -1.69 26.43 10.39
N GLU A 102 -1.56 26.12 11.67
CA GLU A 102 -1.76 24.77 12.17
C GLU A 102 -3.23 24.35 12.16
N ALA A 103 -4.16 25.29 12.38
CA ALA A 103 -5.59 25.03 12.19
C ALA A 103 -5.92 24.67 10.75
N LYS A 104 -5.41 25.46 9.78
CA LYS A 104 -5.58 25.17 8.34
C LYS A 104 -4.95 23.87 7.92
N ARG A 105 -3.78 23.53 8.46
CA ARG A 105 -3.13 22.24 8.22
C ARG A 105 -4.01 21.08 8.67
N ARG A 106 -4.61 21.14 9.84
CA ARG A 106 -5.51 20.07 10.34
C ARG A 106 -6.74 19.94 9.46
N GLU A 107 -7.39 21.04 9.12
CA GLU A 107 -8.53 21.05 8.20
C GLU A 107 -8.20 20.32 6.90
N LEU A 108 -7.08 20.65 6.24
CA LEU A 108 -6.64 20.01 5.01
C LEU A 108 -6.28 18.52 5.20
N MET A 109 -5.77 18.15 6.36
CA MET A 109 -5.49 16.74 6.67
C MET A 109 -6.78 15.94 6.86
N ASP A 110 -7.79 16.52 7.48
CA ASP A 110 -9.09 15.88 7.69
C ASP A 110 -9.84 15.74 6.35
N GLU A 111 -9.85 16.77 5.52
CA GLU A 111 -10.40 16.72 4.16
C GLU A 111 -9.72 15.63 3.32
N TYR A 112 -8.39 15.54 3.36
CA TYR A 112 -7.66 14.49 2.66
C TYR A 112 -8.01 13.08 3.21
N ALA A 113 -8.22 12.95 4.50
CA ALA A 113 -8.55 11.68 5.13
C ALA A 113 -9.94 11.16 4.73
N GLU A 114 -10.92 12.06 4.49
CA GLU A 114 -12.24 11.69 3.98
C GLU A 114 -12.17 11.06 2.59
N GLY A 115 -11.28 11.58 1.71
CA GLY A 115 -11.10 11.08 0.35
C GLY A 115 -10.49 9.68 0.24
N VAL A 116 -9.98 9.12 1.35
CA VAL A 116 -9.37 7.78 1.41
C VAL A 116 -10.14 6.82 2.32
N ASP A 117 -11.45 6.99 2.40
CA ASP A 117 -12.32 6.11 3.18
C ASP A 117 -12.29 4.66 2.71
N LEU A 118 -12.22 3.74 3.67
CA LEU A 118 -12.08 2.31 3.42
C LEU A 118 -13.27 1.70 2.67
N LEU A 119 -14.49 2.18 2.95
CA LEU A 119 -15.70 1.70 2.28
C LEU A 119 -15.76 2.19 0.83
N HIS A 120 -15.32 3.41 0.59
CA HIS A 120 -15.17 3.93 -0.77
C HIS A 120 -14.18 3.07 -1.57
N LEU A 121 -13.00 2.77 -1.01
CA LEU A 121 -12.01 1.90 -1.66
C LEU A 121 -12.54 0.48 -1.90
N ALA A 122 -13.40 -0.04 -1.03
CA ALA A 122 -14.07 -1.31 -1.25
C ALA A 122 -15.10 -1.24 -2.39
N SER A 123 -15.83 -0.15 -2.53
CA SER A 123 -16.78 0.05 -3.63
C SER A 123 -16.09 0.15 -5.00
N GLU A 124 -14.86 0.65 -5.02
CA GLU A 124 -13.99 0.71 -6.21
C GLU A 124 -13.19 -0.59 -6.46
N LEU A 125 -13.45 -1.65 -5.69
CA LEU A 125 -12.76 -2.94 -5.78
C LEU A 125 -11.24 -2.85 -5.57
N VAL A 126 -10.77 -1.84 -4.86
CA VAL A 126 -9.37 -1.72 -4.43
C VAL A 126 -9.03 -2.77 -3.37
N ILE A 127 -10.02 -3.14 -2.56
CA ILE A 127 -9.96 -4.23 -1.60
C ILE A 127 -11.14 -5.19 -1.79
N ASP A 128 -10.91 -6.49 -1.56
CA ASP A 128 -11.93 -7.52 -1.74
C ASP A 128 -12.88 -7.64 -0.55
N ALA A 129 -12.39 -7.36 0.65
CA ALA A 129 -13.21 -7.40 1.86
C ALA A 129 -12.55 -6.65 3.03
N VAL A 130 -13.40 -6.08 3.89
CA VAL A 130 -13.01 -5.63 5.23
C VAL A 130 -13.29 -6.78 6.20
N VAL A 131 -12.28 -7.18 6.97
CA VAL A 131 -12.32 -8.36 7.83
C VAL A 131 -12.01 -7.96 9.27
N GLN A 132 -12.84 -8.36 10.22
CA GLN A 132 -12.56 -8.17 11.63
C GLN A 132 -11.35 -9.03 12.07
N PRO A 133 -10.48 -8.52 12.95
CA PRO A 133 -9.26 -9.22 13.36
C PRO A 133 -9.50 -10.65 13.85
N GLU A 134 -10.57 -10.89 14.58
CA GLU A 134 -10.94 -12.22 15.11
C GLU A 134 -11.31 -13.22 14.02
N HIS A 135 -11.75 -12.75 12.86
CA HIS A 135 -12.12 -13.59 11.72
C HIS A 135 -10.98 -13.77 10.71
N LEU A 136 -9.89 -13.00 10.83
CA LEU A 136 -8.81 -12.96 9.84
C LEU A 136 -8.22 -14.35 9.56
N ARG A 137 -7.95 -15.15 10.61
CA ARG A 137 -7.38 -16.49 10.43
C ARG A 137 -8.30 -17.39 9.61
N ALA A 138 -9.58 -17.41 9.92
CA ALA A 138 -10.55 -18.25 9.20
C ALA A 138 -10.67 -17.83 7.73
N GLU A 139 -10.68 -16.52 7.49
CA GLU A 139 -10.71 -15.96 6.14
C GLU A 139 -9.46 -16.34 5.35
N LEU A 140 -8.28 -16.21 5.92
CA LEU A 140 -7.03 -16.61 5.27
C LEU A 140 -7.01 -18.09 4.91
N VAL A 141 -7.42 -18.98 5.81
CA VAL A 141 -7.51 -20.42 5.54
C VAL A 141 -8.44 -20.69 4.36
N ARG A 142 -9.61 -20.07 4.34
CA ARG A 142 -10.61 -20.21 3.27
C ARG A 142 -10.06 -19.72 1.93
N ARG A 143 -9.41 -18.56 1.91
CA ARG A 143 -8.86 -17.96 0.69
C ARG A 143 -7.68 -18.79 0.16
N PHE A 144 -6.74 -19.20 1.01
CA PHE A 144 -5.65 -20.05 0.57
C PHE A 144 -6.14 -21.41 0.04
N ALA A 145 -7.15 -22.01 0.65
CA ALA A 145 -7.76 -23.25 0.14
C ALA A 145 -8.37 -23.04 -1.26
N ARG A 146 -9.05 -21.91 -1.50
CA ARG A 146 -9.60 -21.55 -2.81
C ARG A 146 -8.54 -21.45 -3.89
N TYR A 147 -7.38 -20.88 -3.57
CA TYR A 147 -6.30 -20.65 -4.52
C TYR A 147 -5.22 -21.75 -4.51
N ALA A 148 -5.41 -22.84 -3.75
CA ALA A 148 -4.43 -23.93 -3.66
C ALA A 148 -4.08 -24.56 -5.02
N GLY A 149 -5.05 -24.57 -5.94
CA GLY A 149 -4.88 -25.08 -7.31
C GLY A 149 -4.42 -24.03 -8.33
N LYS A 150 -4.08 -22.80 -7.89
CA LYS A 150 -3.66 -21.75 -8.83
C LYS A 150 -2.46 -22.20 -9.65
N ARG A 151 -2.62 -22.13 -10.96
CA ARG A 151 -1.55 -22.27 -11.93
C ARG A 151 -1.53 -21.02 -12.79
N ARG A 152 -0.39 -20.38 -12.86
CA ARG A 152 -0.15 -19.24 -13.73
C ARG A 152 1.10 -19.51 -14.54
N GLU A 153 0.96 -19.42 -15.83
CA GLU A 153 2.06 -19.47 -16.78
C GLU A 153 2.28 -18.08 -17.34
N TRP A 154 3.51 -17.62 -17.27
CA TRP A 154 3.89 -16.39 -17.94
C TRP A 154 4.24 -16.68 -19.40
N PRO A 155 3.94 -15.76 -20.31
CA PRO A 155 4.47 -15.86 -21.67
C PRO A 155 6.00 -15.99 -21.62
N ALA A 156 6.56 -16.82 -22.53
CA ALA A 156 8.00 -16.96 -22.63
C ALA A 156 8.62 -15.57 -22.87
N LYS A 157 9.33 -15.05 -21.88
CA LYS A 157 10.04 -13.79 -21.98
C LYS A 157 11.41 -14.04 -22.59
N ARG A 158 11.75 -13.32 -23.65
CA ARG A 158 13.09 -13.38 -24.22
C ARG A 158 14.10 -12.57 -23.41
N HIS A 159 13.62 -11.57 -22.65
CA HIS A 159 14.42 -10.69 -21.82
C HIS A 159 13.67 -10.34 -20.54
N GLY A 160 14.26 -10.63 -19.42
CA GLY A 160 13.92 -10.02 -18.14
C GLY A 160 15.07 -9.07 -17.78
N VAL A 161 14.79 -7.79 -17.62
CA VAL A 161 15.75 -6.86 -17.00
C VAL A 161 15.36 -6.75 -15.54
N ALA A 162 16.04 -7.55 -14.71
CA ALA A 162 15.89 -7.41 -13.26
C ALA A 162 16.54 -6.09 -12.82
N PRO A 163 15.94 -5.38 -11.85
CA PRO A 163 16.58 -4.22 -11.25
C PRO A 163 17.91 -4.62 -10.60
N VAL A 164 18.97 -3.87 -10.87
CA VAL A 164 20.34 -4.12 -10.36
C VAL A 164 20.67 -3.23 -9.16
#